data_b8f383d83543852b640a6c23353e5fa1
#
_entry.id   b8f383d83543852b640a6c23353e5fa1
#
_cell.length_a   1.000
_cell.length_b   1.000
_cell.length_c   1.000
_cell.angle_alpha   90.00
_cell.angle_beta   90.00
_cell.angle_gamma   90.00
#
_symmetry.space_group_name_H-M   'P 1'
#
loop_
_entity.id
_entity.type
_entity.pdbx_description
1 polymer ?
#
loop_
_entity_poly.entity_id
_entity_poly.type
_entity_poly.pdbx_seq_one_letter_code
_entity_poly.pdbx_strand_id
1 'polypeptide(L)'
;MLAGMMQTASAQRVLNLDSCRAMALRNNKQMSVSRVKQDVAKNLRKAARTKYLPHISALGGYVYTNREVSILTDEQKEGLSSLGTNVGNNLKGAVNKYTSTLPAALQTALAPTLAQIGQDLAPLGTALNGVGQDVVDAFRTDTRHTLVGGVMVMQPVFMGGAIVAMNKLADVNEQFAENSAEAKRQNTLYNIDQSYWQVVSLRHKQKLAQSYLDLVKKLDNDVQKMIQEGVATRSDGLSVSVRVNEAEMMLMQVEDGLTLSRMLLCQLCGLPVKEPVVLADEEAENIAEMAVEPVGSGFSTAVEHRPELKMLQNAVDMGKQTTSILKAGNLPQVMLMGGWMGSNPSVYNGFQHKFKGAWNVGVMVRVPLWNWGDVMYKVRASKGATTIAALEMEDAREKIELQVSQSEFRVSESNKKLQQALANIERADENLRTANLGFKEGVISSTTVMEAQTAWLQAQSQKIDAEIDVKLSQVNLQKALGTLQY
;
A
#
# COMPACT_ATOMS: atom_id res chain seq x y z
N MET A 1 -31.62 -24.27 42.17
CA MET A 1 -30.33 -23.71 41.73
C MET A 1 -30.57 -22.29 41.26
N LEU A 2 -30.28 -21.30 42.14
CA LEU A 2 -30.32 -19.89 41.82
C LEU A 2 -28.94 -19.54 41.20
N ALA A 3 -28.90 -19.34 39.87
CA ALA A 3 -27.77 -18.76 39.20
C ALA A 3 -27.81 -17.24 39.41
N GLY A 4 -26.99 -16.75 40.35
CA GLY A 4 -26.78 -15.32 40.56
C GLY A 4 -26.10 -14.73 39.34
N MET A 5 -26.80 -13.88 38.57
CA MET A 5 -26.18 -12.96 37.62
C MET A 5 -25.36 -11.95 38.44
N MET A 6 -24.04 -12.18 38.51
CA MET A 6 -23.10 -11.12 38.85
C MET A 6 -23.12 -10.11 37.71
N GLN A 7 -23.88 -9.04 37.87
CA GLN A 7 -23.65 -7.80 37.12
C GLN A 7 -22.25 -7.30 37.56
N THR A 8 -21.26 -7.53 36.73
CA THR A 8 -19.98 -6.83 36.86
C THR A 8 -20.27 -5.34 36.65
N ALA A 9 -20.31 -4.60 37.76
CA ALA A 9 -20.27 -3.16 37.74
C ALA A 9 -19.02 -2.80 36.90
N SER A 10 -19.21 -2.34 35.67
CA SER A 10 -18.16 -1.82 34.84
C SER A 10 -17.59 -0.60 35.57
N ALA A 11 -16.43 -0.74 36.20
CA ALA A 11 -15.74 0.36 36.83
C ALA A 11 -15.50 1.42 35.76
N GLN A 12 -16.03 2.61 35.94
CA GLN A 12 -15.93 3.73 35.04
C GLN A 12 -14.44 4.05 34.84
N ARG A 13 -13.94 3.88 33.61
CA ARG A 13 -12.51 3.98 33.29
C ARG A 13 -12.13 5.44 33.17
N VAL A 14 -11.30 5.93 34.07
CA VAL A 14 -10.74 7.28 33.97
C VAL A 14 -9.54 7.25 33.03
N LEU A 15 -9.55 8.09 31.98
CA LEU A 15 -8.54 8.20 30.95
C LEU A 15 -7.94 9.60 30.95
N ASN A 16 -6.61 9.70 30.96
CA ASN A 16 -5.90 10.92 30.66
C ASN A 16 -5.49 10.95 29.17
N LEU A 17 -5.04 12.10 28.68
CA LEU A 17 -4.65 12.29 27.28
C LEU A 17 -3.56 11.29 26.86
N ASP A 18 -2.54 11.06 27.67
CA ASP A 18 -1.45 10.15 27.37
C ASP A 18 -1.92 8.69 27.27
N SER A 19 -2.83 8.27 28.16
CA SER A 19 -3.45 6.95 28.05
C SER A 19 -4.25 6.78 26.77
N CYS A 20 -4.98 7.81 26.33
CA CYS A 20 -5.71 7.80 25.06
C CYS A 20 -4.76 7.71 23.86
N ARG A 21 -3.67 8.47 23.86
CA ARG A 21 -2.61 8.41 22.83
C ARG A 21 -1.98 7.01 22.76
N ALA A 22 -1.58 6.45 23.92
CA ALA A 22 -1.00 5.10 23.99
C ALA A 22 -1.94 4.04 23.44
N MET A 23 -3.22 4.08 23.85
CA MET A 23 -4.24 3.12 23.36
C MET A 23 -4.46 3.27 21.85
N ALA A 24 -4.56 4.50 21.34
CA ALA A 24 -4.72 4.73 19.91
C ALA A 24 -3.55 4.19 19.10
N LEU A 25 -2.31 4.47 19.51
CA LEU A 25 -1.12 3.95 18.83
C LEU A 25 -1.04 2.42 18.86
N ARG A 26 -1.57 1.78 19.92
CA ARG A 26 -1.54 0.33 20.08
C ARG A 26 -2.69 -0.38 19.36
N ASN A 27 -3.90 0.11 19.51
CA ASN A 27 -5.13 -0.62 19.18
C ASN A 27 -5.79 -0.12 17.89
N ASN A 28 -5.49 1.09 17.42
CA ASN A 28 -6.12 1.66 16.23
C ASN A 28 -5.80 0.83 14.99
N LYS A 29 -6.84 0.45 14.24
CA LYS A 29 -6.72 -0.37 13.03
C LYS A 29 -5.87 0.29 11.94
N GLN A 30 -5.90 1.62 11.82
CA GLN A 30 -5.09 2.34 10.84
C GLN A 30 -3.59 2.27 11.19
N MET A 31 -3.24 2.26 12.48
CA MET A 31 -1.86 2.02 12.92
C MET A 31 -1.41 0.58 12.63
N SER A 32 -2.29 -0.39 12.82
CA SER A 32 -2.02 -1.79 12.43
C SER A 32 -1.79 -1.92 10.92
N VAL A 33 -2.62 -1.27 10.09
CA VAL A 33 -2.41 -1.22 8.62
C VAL A 33 -1.06 -0.59 8.27
N SER A 34 -0.67 0.47 8.96
CA SER A 34 0.61 1.14 8.73
C SER A 34 1.81 0.23 9.02
N ARG A 35 1.76 -0.54 10.12
CA ARG A 35 2.80 -1.55 10.45
C ARG A 35 2.90 -2.63 9.38
N VAL A 36 1.76 -3.17 8.92
CA VAL A 36 1.74 -4.18 7.85
C VAL A 36 2.33 -3.61 6.55
N LYS A 37 2.06 -2.33 6.20
CA LYS A 37 2.67 -1.68 5.03
C LYS A 37 4.20 -1.58 5.14
N GLN A 38 4.74 -1.29 6.32
CA GLN A 38 6.18 -1.33 6.56
C GLN A 38 6.75 -2.75 6.37
N ASP A 39 6.08 -3.77 6.90
CA ASP A 39 6.51 -5.16 6.72
C ASP A 39 6.46 -5.60 5.26
N VAL A 40 5.45 -5.16 4.50
CA VAL A 40 5.38 -5.38 3.04
C VAL A 40 6.58 -4.73 2.34
N ALA A 41 6.90 -3.48 2.65
CA ALA A 41 8.04 -2.78 2.05
C ALA A 41 9.39 -3.48 2.39
N LYS A 42 9.59 -3.91 3.64
CA LYS A 42 10.75 -4.71 4.07
C LYS A 42 10.89 -6.01 3.29
N ASN A 43 9.78 -6.71 3.08
CA ASN A 43 9.80 -7.96 2.32
C ASN A 43 10.05 -7.71 0.81
N LEU A 44 9.50 -6.64 0.23
CA LEU A 44 9.82 -6.24 -1.14
C LEU A 44 11.30 -5.89 -1.32
N ARG A 45 11.90 -5.20 -0.34
CA ARG A 45 13.35 -4.95 -0.32
C ARG A 45 14.17 -6.24 -0.28
N LYS A 46 13.78 -7.20 0.58
CA LYS A 46 14.42 -8.52 0.60
C LYS A 46 14.27 -9.24 -0.74
N ALA A 47 13.08 -9.20 -1.35
CA ALA A 47 12.82 -9.78 -2.67
C ALA A 47 13.65 -9.10 -3.78
N ALA A 48 13.85 -7.78 -3.71
CA ALA A 48 14.74 -7.08 -4.66
C ALA A 48 16.19 -7.57 -4.55
N ARG A 49 16.68 -7.83 -3.35
CA ARG A 49 18.03 -8.36 -3.11
C ARG A 49 18.24 -9.76 -3.70
N THR A 50 17.19 -10.60 -3.74
CA THR A 50 17.31 -11.94 -4.34
C THR A 50 17.59 -11.89 -5.85
N LYS A 51 17.37 -10.73 -6.51
CA LYS A 51 17.73 -10.54 -7.92
C LYS A 51 19.24 -10.61 -8.20
N TYR A 52 20.08 -10.49 -7.16
CA TYR A 52 21.52 -10.73 -7.27
C TYR A 52 21.90 -12.20 -7.18
N LEU A 53 20.97 -13.07 -6.77
CA LEU A 53 21.26 -14.49 -6.53
C LEU A 53 20.91 -15.34 -7.76
N PRO A 54 21.52 -16.53 -7.88
CA PRO A 54 21.16 -17.49 -8.93
C PRO A 54 19.69 -17.90 -8.81
N HIS A 55 19.00 -17.93 -9.93
CA HIS A 55 17.65 -18.50 -10.03
C HIS A 55 17.74 -19.93 -10.51
N ILE A 56 17.23 -20.86 -9.72
CA ILE A 56 17.20 -22.30 -10.03
C ILE A 56 15.75 -22.64 -10.39
N SER A 57 15.56 -23.25 -11.56
CA SER A 57 14.26 -23.70 -12.04
C SER A 57 14.35 -25.12 -12.57
N ALA A 58 13.33 -25.94 -12.32
CA ALA A 58 13.14 -27.21 -12.98
C ALA A 58 12.07 -27.06 -14.06
N LEU A 59 12.30 -27.67 -15.18
CA LEU A 59 11.33 -27.75 -16.28
C LEU A 59 11.10 -29.18 -16.69
N GLY A 60 9.87 -29.48 -17.13
CA GLY A 60 9.52 -30.77 -17.69
C GLY A 60 8.44 -30.56 -18.77
N GLY A 61 8.51 -31.30 -19.82
CA GLY A 61 7.56 -31.22 -20.91
C GLY A 61 7.43 -32.53 -21.66
N TYR A 62 6.24 -32.78 -22.20
CA TYR A 62 5.96 -33.86 -23.12
C TYR A 62 5.44 -33.25 -24.40
N VAL A 63 6.03 -33.69 -25.52
CA VAL A 63 5.67 -33.25 -26.85
C VAL A 63 5.34 -34.44 -27.69
N TYR A 64 4.17 -34.41 -28.33
CA TYR A 64 3.80 -35.34 -29.39
C TYR A 64 3.91 -34.67 -30.76
N THR A 65 4.65 -35.30 -31.68
CA THR A 65 4.74 -34.85 -33.07
C THR A 65 4.16 -35.93 -34.00
N ASN A 66 3.49 -35.53 -35.06
CA ASN A 66 2.86 -36.44 -36.02
C ASN A 66 3.90 -37.13 -36.95
N ARG A 67 5.14 -36.69 -36.92
CA ARG A 67 6.25 -37.24 -37.73
C ARG A 67 7.47 -37.53 -36.88
N GLU A 68 8.19 -38.58 -37.25
CA GLU A 68 9.46 -38.93 -36.67
C GLU A 68 10.56 -37.95 -37.16
N VAL A 69 11.49 -37.58 -36.29
CA VAL A 69 12.72 -36.90 -36.69
C VAL A 69 13.68 -37.99 -37.16
N SER A 70 14.05 -38.00 -38.42
CA SER A 70 15.00 -38.96 -39.01
C SER A 70 16.31 -38.27 -39.37
N ILE A 71 17.42 -38.97 -39.11
CA ILE A 71 18.76 -38.52 -39.53
C ILE A 71 18.97 -38.77 -41.00
N LEU A 72 18.33 -39.84 -41.57
CA LEU A 72 18.41 -40.16 -42.96
C LEU A 72 17.27 -39.45 -43.74
N THR A 73 17.59 -38.88 -44.90
CA THR A 73 16.57 -38.36 -45.80
C THR A 73 15.78 -39.52 -46.41
N ASP A 74 14.55 -39.26 -46.91
CA ASP A 74 13.73 -40.30 -47.51
C ASP A 74 14.41 -40.94 -48.73
N GLU A 75 15.15 -40.14 -49.54
CA GLU A 75 15.96 -40.64 -50.65
C GLU A 75 17.12 -41.55 -50.19
N GLN A 76 17.75 -41.28 -49.08
CA GLN A 76 18.80 -42.12 -48.50
C GLN A 76 18.23 -43.45 -47.98
N LYS A 77 17.05 -43.41 -47.33
CA LYS A 77 16.35 -44.61 -46.88
C LYS A 77 15.94 -45.53 -48.03
N GLU A 78 15.40 -44.93 -49.09
CA GLU A 78 15.03 -45.66 -50.33
C GLU A 78 16.29 -46.23 -51.02
N GLY A 79 17.36 -45.43 -51.10
CA GLY A 79 18.62 -45.91 -51.64
C GLY A 79 19.22 -47.07 -50.90
N LEU A 80 19.20 -47.03 -49.55
CA LEU A 80 19.72 -48.08 -48.70
C LEU A 80 18.82 -49.36 -48.75
N SER A 81 17.52 -49.22 -48.63
CA SER A 81 16.60 -50.35 -48.65
C SER A 81 16.53 -51.06 -50.00
N SER A 82 16.89 -50.34 -51.09
CA SER A 82 16.99 -50.89 -52.42
C SER A 82 18.41 -51.18 -52.91
N LEU A 83 19.38 -51.12 -52.00
CA LEU A 83 20.80 -51.25 -52.34
C LEU A 83 21.15 -52.48 -53.16
N GLY A 84 20.65 -53.65 -52.77
CA GLY A 84 20.85 -54.90 -53.45
C GLY A 84 20.11 -54.94 -54.79
N THR A 85 18.93 -54.36 -54.88
CA THR A 85 18.16 -54.27 -56.16
C THR A 85 18.89 -53.35 -57.14
N ASN A 86 19.42 -52.24 -56.66
CA ASN A 86 20.17 -51.29 -57.50
C ASN A 86 21.51 -51.89 -57.96
N VAL A 87 22.23 -52.57 -57.09
CA VAL A 87 23.45 -53.30 -57.46
C VAL A 87 23.15 -54.39 -58.45
N GLY A 88 22.08 -55.19 -58.21
CA GLY A 88 21.64 -56.23 -59.11
C GLY A 88 21.24 -55.75 -60.52
N ASN A 89 20.49 -54.62 -60.56
CA ASN A 89 20.10 -54.00 -61.83
C ASN A 89 21.30 -53.41 -62.57
N ASN A 90 22.21 -52.76 -61.90
CA ASN A 90 23.46 -52.25 -62.52
C ASN A 90 24.32 -53.38 -63.01
N LEU A 91 24.43 -54.50 -62.29
CA LEU A 91 25.17 -55.69 -62.70
C LEU A 91 24.52 -56.31 -63.94
N LYS A 92 23.22 -56.53 -63.96
CA LYS A 92 22.40 -57.00 -65.07
C LYS A 92 22.57 -56.11 -66.30
N GLY A 93 22.50 -54.76 -66.07
CA GLY A 93 22.72 -53.76 -67.12
C GLY A 93 24.11 -53.87 -67.71
N ALA A 94 25.19 -53.99 -66.91
CA ALA A 94 26.54 -54.18 -67.31
C ALA A 94 26.73 -55.52 -68.12
N VAL A 95 26.18 -56.62 -67.54
CA VAL A 95 26.20 -57.92 -68.22
C VAL A 95 25.49 -57.85 -69.54
N ASN A 96 24.27 -57.29 -69.61
CA ASN A 96 23.55 -57.17 -70.87
C ASN A 96 24.26 -56.27 -71.86
N LYS A 97 24.88 -55.20 -71.48
CA LYS A 97 25.65 -54.31 -72.31
C LYS A 97 26.89 -55.06 -72.87
N TYR A 98 27.58 -55.89 -72.10
CA TYR A 98 28.69 -56.67 -72.51
C TYR A 98 28.26 -57.80 -73.45
N THR A 99 27.19 -58.50 -73.13
CA THR A 99 26.65 -59.59 -73.97
C THR A 99 26.14 -59.08 -75.30
N SER A 100 25.56 -57.91 -75.36
CA SER A 100 25.09 -57.32 -76.67
C SER A 100 26.19 -57.01 -77.61
N THR A 101 27.46 -56.96 -77.20
CA THR A 101 28.62 -56.76 -78.05
C THR A 101 29.19 -58.09 -78.57
N LEU A 102 28.73 -59.23 -78.17
CA LEU A 102 29.16 -60.55 -78.55
C LEU A 102 28.45 -61.04 -79.82
N PRO A 103 29.07 -61.91 -80.66
CA PRO A 103 28.38 -62.56 -81.77
C PRO A 103 27.15 -63.41 -81.34
N ALA A 104 26.07 -63.43 -82.15
CA ALA A 104 24.79 -64.02 -81.80
C ALA A 104 24.92 -65.53 -81.37
N ALA A 105 25.87 -66.28 -81.95
CA ALA A 105 26.08 -67.69 -81.52
C ALA A 105 26.63 -67.80 -80.09
N LEU A 106 27.47 -66.88 -79.66
CA LEU A 106 27.99 -66.83 -78.30
C LEU A 106 26.96 -66.28 -77.28
N GLN A 107 26.09 -65.38 -77.71
CA GLN A 107 24.96 -64.91 -76.89
C GLN A 107 24.04 -66.08 -76.52
N THR A 108 23.65 -66.90 -77.49
CA THR A 108 22.79 -68.05 -77.28
C THR A 108 23.45 -69.14 -76.40
N ALA A 109 24.74 -69.36 -76.55
CA ALA A 109 25.48 -70.35 -75.75
C ALA A 109 25.66 -69.91 -74.29
N LEU A 110 25.78 -68.60 -74.02
CA LEU A 110 25.97 -68.05 -72.68
C LEU A 110 24.67 -67.78 -71.96
N ALA A 111 23.53 -67.71 -72.65
CA ALA A 111 22.21 -67.36 -72.09
C ALA A 111 21.84 -68.25 -70.89
N PRO A 112 21.98 -69.56 -70.87
CA PRO A 112 21.60 -70.38 -69.68
C PRO A 112 22.56 -70.12 -68.51
N THR A 113 23.86 -69.94 -68.78
CA THR A 113 24.85 -69.65 -67.72
C THR A 113 24.59 -68.26 -67.10
N LEU A 114 24.24 -67.27 -67.89
CA LEU A 114 23.92 -65.94 -67.45
C LEU A 114 22.56 -65.93 -66.63
N ALA A 115 21.62 -66.78 -67.10
CA ALA A 115 20.35 -66.96 -66.31
C ALA A 115 20.66 -67.60 -64.95
N GLN A 116 21.53 -68.61 -64.93
CA GLN A 116 21.95 -69.25 -63.70
C GLN A 116 22.68 -68.27 -62.76
N ILE A 117 23.62 -67.55 -63.25
CA ILE A 117 24.31 -66.49 -62.47
C ILE A 117 23.29 -65.46 -61.96
N GLY A 118 22.33 -65.11 -62.76
CA GLY A 118 21.20 -64.19 -62.30
C GLY A 118 20.36 -64.80 -61.15
N GLN A 119 20.13 -66.09 -61.19
CA GLN A 119 19.45 -66.80 -60.08
C GLN A 119 20.31 -66.91 -58.84
N ASP A 120 21.61 -67.22 -58.99
CA ASP A 120 22.52 -67.33 -57.89
C ASP A 120 22.85 -65.98 -57.22
N LEU A 121 22.71 -64.87 -57.94
CA LEU A 121 22.91 -63.50 -57.41
C LEU A 121 21.63 -62.96 -56.77
N ALA A 122 20.47 -63.53 -57.00
CA ALA A 122 19.19 -63.05 -56.44
C ALA A 122 19.19 -63.07 -54.87
N PRO A 123 19.67 -64.14 -54.22
CA PRO A 123 19.78 -64.16 -52.77
C PRO A 123 20.73 -63.08 -52.21
N LEU A 124 21.80 -62.79 -52.92
CA LEU A 124 22.73 -61.75 -52.51
C LEU A 124 22.10 -60.33 -52.58
N GLY A 125 21.29 -60.11 -53.63
CA GLY A 125 20.52 -58.86 -53.72
C GLY A 125 19.51 -58.70 -52.60
N THR A 126 18.84 -59.77 -52.26
CA THR A 126 17.90 -59.81 -51.09
C THR A 126 18.63 -59.61 -49.76
N ALA A 127 19.80 -60.22 -49.60
CA ALA A 127 20.63 -60.05 -48.39
C ALA A 127 21.13 -58.60 -48.28
N LEU A 128 21.59 -58.00 -49.35
CA LEU A 128 22.00 -56.59 -49.38
C LEU A 128 20.88 -55.61 -49.10
N ASN A 129 19.68 -55.89 -49.60
CA ASN A 129 18.51 -55.09 -49.25
C ASN A 129 18.15 -55.26 -47.78
N GLY A 130 18.28 -56.47 -47.22
CA GLY A 130 18.13 -56.70 -45.78
C GLY A 130 19.12 -55.92 -44.95
N VAL A 131 20.42 -55.97 -45.31
CA VAL A 131 21.43 -55.14 -44.61
C VAL A 131 21.14 -53.66 -44.75
N GLY A 132 20.70 -53.21 -45.93
CA GLY A 132 20.31 -51.82 -46.13
C GLY A 132 19.11 -51.41 -45.27
N GLN A 133 18.13 -52.27 -45.14
CA GLN A 133 16.98 -52.08 -44.26
C GLN A 133 17.37 -52.09 -42.80
N ASP A 134 18.27 -53.02 -42.38
CA ASP A 134 18.78 -53.06 -40.99
C ASP A 134 19.52 -51.75 -40.64
N VAL A 135 20.21 -51.16 -41.59
CA VAL A 135 20.85 -49.84 -41.40
C VAL A 135 19.80 -48.77 -41.23
N VAL A 136 18.75 -48.74 -42.09
CA VAL A 136 17.65 -47.77 -41.97
C VAL A 136 16.98 -47.92 -40.60
N ASP A 137 16.72 -49.15 -40.19
CA ASP A 137 16.05 -49.46 -38.89
C ASP A 137 16.96 -49.17 -37.70
N ALA A 138 18.27 -49.35 -37.84
CA ALA A 138 19.26 -48.97 -36.78
C ALA A 138 19.31 -47.46 -36.55
N PHE A 139 19.07 -46.64 -37.58
CA PHE A 139 18.97 -45.17 -37.51
C PHE A 139 17.55 -44.67 -37.23
N ARG A 140 16.57 -45.55 -37.17
CA ARG A 140 15.18 -45.22 -36.88
C ARG A 140 14.93 -45.21 -35.37
N THR A 141 14.49 -44.08 -34.86
CA THR A 141 14.02 -43.96 -33.47
C THR A 141 12.68 -43.21 -33.47
N ASP A 142 11.68 -43.80 -32.82
CA ASP A 142 10.39 -43.14 -32.68
C ASP A 142 10.54 -41.90 -31.78
N THR A 143 10.61 -40.73 -32.39
CA THR A 143 10.73 -39.41 -31.74
C THR A 143 9.37 -38.72 -31.62
N ARG A 144 8.26 -39.41 -31.98
CA ARG A 144 6.91 -38.80 -31.91
C ARG A 144 6.52 -38.48 -30.47
N HIS A 145 6.95 -39.29 -29.52
CA HIS A 145 6.71 -39.13 -28.10
C HIS A 145 8.02 -38.65 -27.42
N THR A 146 8.15 -37.35 -27.23
CA THR A 146 9.37 -36.80 -26.62
C THR A 146 9.07 -36.25 -25.23
N LEU A 147 9.71 -36.82 -24.22
CA LEU A 147 9.74 -36.32 -22.87
C LEU A 147 11.05 -35.53 -22.67
N VAL A 148 10.95 -34.29 -22.21
CA VAL A 148 12.10 -33.45 -21.85
C VAL A 148 12.02 -33.07 -20.39
N GLY A 149 13.15 -32.96 -19.73
CA GLY A 149 13.21 -32.50 -18.35
C GLY A 149 14.61 -32.02 -17.98
N GLY A 150 14.68 -31.10 -17.04
CA GLY A 150 15.95 -30.58 -16.61
C GLY A 150 15.88 -29.60 -15.47
N VAL A 151 17.03 -29.25 -14.97
CA VAL A 151 17.24 -28.19 -13.97
C VAL A 151 18.15 -27.14 -14.59
N MET A 152 17.71 -25.90 -14.53
CA MET A 152 18.44 -24.76 -15.08
C MET A 152 18.75 -23.74 -13.98
N VAL A 153 19.95 -23.24 -13.99
CA VAL A 153 20.44 -22.18 -13.11
C VAL A 153 20.78 -20.97 -13.96
N MET A 154 20.23 -19.81 -13.61
CA MET A 154 20.52 -18.53 -14.28
C MET A 154 21.02 -17.53 -13.24
N GLN A 155 22.20 -16.94 -13.51
CA GLN A 155 22.83 -15.92 -12.68
C GLN A 155 23.01 -14.63 -13.49
N PRO A 156 22.27 -13.55 -13.19
CA PRO A 156 22.58 -12.25 -13.75
C PRO A 156 23.93 -11.76 -13.24
N VAL A 157 24.86 -11.44 -14.15
CA VAL A 157 26.18 -10.87 -13.81
C VAL A 157 26.14 -9.36 -14.00
N PHE A 158 25.60 -8.92 -15.13
CA PHE A 158 25.45 -7.51 -15.44
C PHE A 158 24.17 -7.29 -16.24
N MET A 159 23.28 -6.43 -15.72
CA MET A 159 21.99 -6.12 -16.33
C MET A 159 21.89 -4.62 -16.66
N GLY A 160 22.98 -4.02 -17.18
CA GLY A 160 23.00 -2.59 -17.47
C GLY A 160 22.80 -1.69 -16.24
N GLY A 161 23.05 -2.20 -15.03
CA GLY A 161 22.77 -1.49 -13.77
C GLY A 161 21.32 -1.57 -13.27
N ALA A 162 20.40 -2.26 -13.98
CA ALA A 162 19.00 -2.37 -13.62
C ALA A 162 18.80 -2.98 -12.21
N ILE A 163 19.53 -4.07 -11.87
CA ILE A 163 19.40 -4.74 -10.58
C ILE A 163 19.84 -3.81 -9.44
N VAL A 164 20.91 -3.04 -9.63
CA VAL A 164 21.39 -2.05 -8.65
C VAL A 164 20.32 -0.97 -8.43
N ALA A 165 19.77 -0.42 -9.53
CA ALA A 165 18.73 0.61 -9.45
C ALA A 165 17.42 0.07 -8.85
N MET A 166 17.02 -1.19 -9.14
CA MET A 166 15.88 -1.85 -8.52
C MET A 166 16.06 -2.03 -6.99
N ASN A 167 17.26 -2.40 -6.56
CA ASN A 167 17.56 -2.51 -5.13
C ASN A 167 17.51 -1.16 -4.44
N LYS A 168 18.10 -0.10 -5.04
CA LYS A 168 17.99 1.27 -4.52
C LYS A 168 16.55 1.77 -4.50
N LEU A 169 15.75 1.44 -5.52
CA LEU A 169 14.32 1.75 -5.56
C LEU A 169 13.58 1.08 -4.40
N ALA A 170 13.89 -0.17 -4.10
CA ALA A 170 13.30 -0.91 -3.00
C ALA A 170 13.74 -0.35 -1.62
N ASP A 171 15.00 0.08 -1.48
CA ASP A 171 15.49 0.76 -0.28
C ASP A 171 14.75 2.10 -0.04
N VAL A 172 14.57 2.91 -1.09
CA VAL A 172 13.81 4.18 -1.01
C VAL A 172 12.34 3.94 -0.73
N ASN A 173 11.74 2.87 -1.30
CA ASN A 173 10.35 2.50 -1.03
C ASN A 173 10.13 2.06 0.44
N GLU A 174 11.12 1.40 1.07
CA GLU A 174 11.06 1.10 2.51
C GLU A 174 11.09 2.39 3.33
N GLN A 175 11.99 3.35 3.03
CA GLN A 175 12.03 4.66 3.67
C GLN A 175 10.72 5.43 3.50
N PHE A 176 10.12 5.38 2.31
CA PHE A 176 8.80 5.98 2.05
C PHE A 176 7.72 5.37 2.95
N ALA A 177 7.71 4.05 3.11
CA ALA A 177 6.76 3.36 3.99
C ALA A 177 6.97 3.73 5.47
N GLU A 178 8.23 3.91 5.91
CA GLU A 178 8.56 4.38 7.26
C GLU A 178 8.08 5.81 7.48
N ASN A 179 8.37 6.73 6.56
CA ASN A 179 7.92 8.13 6.65
C ASN A 179 6.40 8.24 6.58
N SER A 180 5.74 7.41 5.76
CA SER A 180 4.27 7.32 5.68
C SER A 180 3.66 6.83 7.00
N ALA A 181 4.32 5.89 7.68
CA ALA A 181 3.89 5.42 8.99
C ALA A 181 4.04 6.51 10.06
N GLU A 182 5.10 7.30 10.01
CA GLU A 182 5.31 8.42 10.92
C GLU A 182 4.27 9.53 10.68
N ALA A 183 3.98 9.88 9.42
CA ALA A 183 2.91 10.83 9.09
C ALA A 183 1.55 10.34 9.64
N LYS A 184 1.27 9.05 9.51
CA LYS A 184 0.05 8.44 10.04
C LYS A 184 0.01 8.47 11.56
N ARG A 185 1.15 8.23 12.23
CA ARG A 185 1.28 8.31 13.68
C ARG A 185 0.95 9.72 14.18
N GLN A 186 1.55 10.75 13.59
CA GLN A 186 1.30 12.16 13.97
C GLN A 186 -0.16 12.56 13.72
N ASN A 187 -0.74 12.14 12.59
CA ASN A 187 -2.17 12.37 12.32
C ASN A 187 -3.08 11.65 13.33
N THR A 188 -2.71 10.46 13.77
CA THR A 188 -3.49 9.72 14.79
C THR A 188 -3.43 10.44 16.13
N LEU A 189 -2.24 10.87 16.57
CA LEU A 189 -2.07 11.65 17.80
C LEU A 189 -2.89 12.94 17.77
N TYR A 190 -2.79 13.67 16.66
CA TYR A 190 -3.57 14.90 16.48
C TYR A 190 -5.09 14.68 16.58
N ASN A 191 -5.61 13.64 15.94
CA ASN A 191 -7.04 13.33 15.98
C ASN A 191 -7.50 12.92 17.39
N ILE A 192 -6.65 12.21 18.13
CA ILE A 192 -6.92 11.87 19.54
C ILE A 192 -6.96 13.14 20.39
N ASP A 193 -5.97 14.00 20.27
CA ASP A 193 -5.91 15.24 21.05
C ASP A 193 -7.12 16.12 20.77
N GLN A 194 -7.49 16.28 19.48
CA GLN A 194 -8.69 17.02 19.10
C GLN A 194 -9.96 16.40 19.68
N SER A 195 -10.11 15.08 19.59
CA SER A 195 -11.30 14.39 20.12
C SER A 195 -11.36 14.43 21.64
N TYR A 196 -10.21 14.31 22.32
CA TYR A 196 -10.09 14.41 23.78
C TYR A 196 -10.57 15.78 24.29
N TRP A 197 -10.00 16.86 23.76
CA TRP A 197 -10.36 18.23 24.15
C TRP A 197 -11.79 18.59 23.73
N GLN A 198 -12.31 17.99 22.67
CA GLN A 198 -13.73 18.13 22.30
C GLN A 198 -14.67 17.53 23.37
N VAL A 199 -14.35 16.35 23.93
CA VAL A 199 -15.11 15.72 25.02
C VAL A 199 -15.03 16.58 26.29
N VAL A 200 -13.83 17.07 26.64
CA VAL A 200 -13.63 17.97 27.78
C VAL A 200 -14.47 19.25 27.61
N SER A 201 -14.41 19.89 26.44
CA SER A 201 -15.22 21.09 26.11
C SER A 201 -16.71 20.84 26.32
N LEU A 202 -17.24 19.75 25.76
CA LEU A 202 -18.66 19.43 25.83
C LEU A 202 -19.09 19.08 27.28
N ARG A 203 -18.24 18.49 28.08
CA ARG A 203 -18.51 18.25 29.49
C ARG A 203 -18.61 19.56 30.28
N HIS A 204 -17.70 20.52 30.03
CA HIS A 204 -17.79 21.85 30.65
C HIS A 204 -19.04 22.62 30.20
N LYS A 205 -19.35 22.53 28.88
CA LYS A 205 -20.60 23.12 28.36
C LYS A 205 -21.84 22.48 28.90
N GLN A 206 -21.86 21.17 29.20
CA GLN A 206 -22.97 20.50 29.88
C GLN A 206 -23.18 21.06 31.28
N LYS A 207 -22.10 21.21 32.06
CA LYS A 207 -22.18 21.84 33.40
C LYS A 207 -22.71 23.28 33.30
N LEU A 208 -22.24 24.03 32.35
CA LEU A 208 -22.69 25.40 32.09
C LEU A 208 -24.17 25.46 31.70
N ALA A 209 -24.63 24.59 30.81
CA ALA A 209 -26.03 24.50 30.39
C ALA A 209 -26.94 24.10 31.55
N GLN A 210 -26.50 23.18 32.39
CA GLN A 210 -27.23 22.82 33.62
C GLN A 210 -27.34 24.02 34.57
N SER A 211 -26.23 24.73 34.82
CA SER A 211 -26.22 25.93 35.69
C SER A 211 -27.13 27.03 35.14
N TYR A 212 -27.14 27.22 33.81
CA TYR A 212 -28.04 28.16 33.17
C TYR A 212 -29.49 27.76 33.29
N LEU A 213 -29.83 26.48 33.09
CA LEU A 213 -31.20 25.96 33.31
C LEU A 213 -31.67 26.21 34.74
N ASP A 214 -30.82 25.96 35.74
CA ASP A 214 -31.14 26.18 37.14
C ASP A 214 -31.38 27.67 37.43
N LEU A 215 -30.59 28.58 36.82
CA LEU A 215 -30.81 30.03 36.94
C LEU A 215 -32.15 30.47 36.33
N VAL A 216 -32.50 29.97 35.15
CA VAL A 216 -33.75 30.33 34.48
C VAL A 216 -34.96 29.73 35.22
N LYS A 217 -34.89 28.48 35.70
CA LYS A 217 -35.94 27.86 36.53
C LYS A 217 -36.17 28.62 37.82
N LYS A 218 -35.11 29.13 38.46
CA LYS A 218 -35.22 29.99 39.61
C LYS A 218 -35.96 31.28 39.30
N LEU A 219 -35.63 31.94 38.18
CA LEU A 219 -36.32 33.13 37.75
C LEU A 219 -37.82 32.87 37.45
N ASP A 220 -38.12 31.73 36.77
CA ASP A 220 -39.53 31.34 36.52
C ASP A 220 -40.32 31.20 37.82
N ASN A 221 -39.76 30.48 38.81
CA ASN A 221 -40.39 30.33 40.10
C ASN A 221 -40.61 31.69 40.82
N ASP A 222 -39.63 32.61 40.76
CA ASP A 222 -39.75 33.94 41.35
C ASP A 222 -40.81 34.78 40.62
N VAL A 223 -40.87 34.75 39.27
CA VAL A 223 -41.91 35.44 38.48
C VAL A 223 -43.29 34.85 38.72
N GLN A 224 -43.44 33.51 38.84
CA GLN A 224 -44.74 32.90 39.17
C GLN A 224 -45.29 33.37 40.53
N LYS A 225 -44.42 33.54 41.54
CA LYS A 225 -44.83 34.13 42.85
C LYS A 225 -45.24 35.56 42.68
N MET A 226 -44.53 36.39 41.93
CA MET A 226 -44.88 37.78 41.64
C MET A 226 -46.22 37.91 40.91
N ILE A 227 -46.56 36.96 40.04
CA ILE A 227 -47.88 36.90 39.38
C ILE A 227 -48.97 36.62 40.42
N GLN A 228 -48.75 35.72 41.36
CA GLN A 228 -49.70 35.40 42.43
C GLN A 228 -49.96 36.61 43.34
N GLU A 229 -48.92 37.41 43.59
CA GLU A 229 -48.99 38.63 44.37
C GLU A 229 -49.49 39.86 43.54
N GLY A 230 -49.74 39.68 42.25
CA GLY A 230 -50.27 40.75 41.36
C GLY A 230 -49.23 41.77 40.90
N VAL A 231 -47.93 41.52 41.12
CA VAL A 231 -46.84 42.46 40.75
C VAL A 231 -46.19 42.15 39.38
N ALA A 232 -46.49 41.00 38.78
CA ALA A 232 -46.04 40.63 37.44
C ALA A 232 -47.22 40.19 36.57
N THR A 233 -47.06 40.29 35.22
CA THR A 233 -48.12 39.91 34.30
C THR A 233 -48.00 38.42 33.89
N ARG A 234 -49.14 37.88 33.41
CA ARG A 234 -49.14 36.51 32.83
C ARG A 234 -48.17 36.42 31.60
N SER A 235 -48.00 37.53 30.85
CA SER A 235 -47.07 37.60 29.73
C SER A 235 -45.61 37.44 30.16
N ASP A 236 -45.24 38.03 31.29
CA ASP A 236 -43.89 37.87 31.88
C ASP A 236 -43.62 36.41 32.22
N GLY A 237 -44.58 35.72 32.87
CA GLY A 237 -44.48 34.32 33.19
C GLY A 237 -44.32 33.40 31.96
N LEU A 238 -45.13 33.66 30.92
CA LEU A 238 -45.02 32.91 29.66
C LEU A 238 -43.65 33.12 28.97
N SER A 239 -43.11 34.35 28.99
CA SER A 239 -41.81 34.67 28.43
C SER A 239 -40.66 33.91 29.11
N VAL A 240 -40.68 33.83 30.45
CA VAL A 240 -39.69 33.08 31.21
C VAL A 240 -39.88 31.59 31.01
N SER A 241 -41.10 31.08 30.93
CA SER A 241 -41.37 29.66 30.65
C SER A 241 -40.87 29.21 29.30
N VAL A 242 -40.97 30.05 28.25
CA VAL A 242 -40.33 29.79 26.94
C VAL A 242 -38.81 29.65 27.10
N ARG A 243 -38.20 30.54 27.90
CA ARG A 243 -36.76 30.52 28.12
C ARG A 243 -36.32 29.26 28.88
N VAL A 244 -37.15 28.74 29.83
CA VAL A 244 -36.89 27.42 30.46
C VAL A 244 -36.83 26.29 29.44
N ASN A 245 -37.83 26.23 28.53
CA ASN A 245 -37.86 25.24 27.48
C ASN A 245 -36.61 25.32 26.53
N GLU A 246 -36.20 26.53 26.20
CA GLU A 246 -34.98 26.75 25.38
C GLU A 246 -33.73 26.22 26.12
N ALA A 247 -33.60 26.48 27.41
CA ALA A 247 -32.50 26.01 28.21
C ALA A 247 -32.50 24.47 28.37
N GLU A 248 -33.69 23.84 28.51
CA GLU A 248 -33.82 22.37 28.52
C GLU A 248 -33.40 21.75 27.19
N MET A 249 -33.81 22.34 26.05
CA MET A 249 -33.38 21.89 24.74
C MET A 249 -31.87 22.06 24.54
N MET A 250 -31.29 23.17 25.02
CA MET A 250 -29.84 23.39 24.97
C MET A 250 -29.07 22.31 25.74
N LEU A 251 -29.51 21.99 26.98
CA LEU A 251 -28.90 20.94 27.78
C LEU A 251 -28.94 19.58 27.06
N MET A 252 -30.10 19.20 26.51
CA MET A 252 -30.28 17.97 25.76
C MET A 252 -29.32 17.91 24.53
N GLN A 253 -29.19 18.98 23.76
CA GLN A 253 -28.28 19.06 22.62
C GLN A 253 -26.81 18.85 23.03
N VAL A 254 -26.39 19.43 24.14
CA VAL A 254 -25.03 19.28 24.66
C VAL A 254 -24.79 17.86 25.17
N GLU A 255 -25.76 17.23 25.83
CA GLU A 255 -25.69 15.83 26.31
C GLU A 255 -25.57 14.84 25.11
N ASP A 256 -26.36 15.06 24.08
CA ASP A 256 -26.27 14.28 22.86
C ASP A 256 -24.88 14.45 22.18
N GLY A 257 -24.40 15.69 22.08
CA GLY A 257 -23.08 16.01 21.55
C GLY A 257 -21.95 15.35 22.34
N LEU A 258 -22.03 15.36 23.69
CA LEU A 258 -21.06 14.72 24.57
C LEU A 258 -21.05 13.20 24.38
N THR A 259 -22.23 12.59 24.26
CA THR A 259 -22.37 11.15 24.02
C THR A 259 -21.72 10.75 22.70
N LEU A 260 -22.02 11.47 21.62
CA LEU A 260 -21.44 11.21 20.29
C LEU A 260 -19.91 11.42 20.28
N SER A 261 -19.42 12.46 20.95
CA SER A 261 -17.97 12.73 21.04
C SER A 261 -17.23 11.65 21.83
N ARG A 262 -17.81 11.12 22.92
CA ARG A 262 -17.26 9.98 23.65
C ARG A 262 -17.21 8.71 22.78
N MET A 263 -18.26 8.45 21.98
CA MET A 263 -18.26 7.33 21.03
C MET A 263 -17.12 7.45 20.01
N LEU A 264 -16.88 8.66 19.48
CA LEU A 264 -15.77 8.91 18.55
C LEU A 264 -14.41 8.68 19.21
N LEU A 265 -14.22 9.20 20.43
CA LEU A 265 -12.99 9.00 21.19
C LEU A 265 -12.73 7.51 21.47
N CYS A 266 -13.74 6.75 21.88
CA CYS A 266 -13.64 5.30 22.07
C CYS A 266 -13.20 4.59 20.79
N GLN A 267 -13.80 4.93 19.64
CA GLN A 267 -13.45 4.36 18.36
C GLN A 267 -12.00 4.68 17.98
N LEU A 268 -11.52 5.91 18.20
CA LEU A 268 -10.14 6.31 17.92
C LEU A 268 -9.13 5.60 18.84
N CYS A 269 -9.49 5.39 20.12
CA CYS A 269 -8.70 4.62 21.07
C CYS A 269 -8.72 3.10 20.81
N GLY A 270 -9.61 2.62 19.94
CA GLY A 270 -9.80 1.19 19.69
C GLY A 270 -10.55 0.47 20.81
N LEU A 271 -11.37 1.21 21.55
CA LEU A 271 -12.28 0.69 22.58
C LEU A 271 -13.68 0.39 21.98
N PRO A 272 -14.51 -0.41 22.65
CA PRO A 272 -15.92 -0.55 22.28
C PRO A 272 -16.61 0.82 22.26
N VAL A 273 -17.38 1.11 21.20
CA VAL A 273 -17.98 2.45 20.96
C VAL A 273 -18.87 2.94 22.10
N LYS A 274 -19.51 2.03 22.83
CA LYS A 274 -20.41 2.34 23.96
C LYS A 274 -19.76 2.14 25.35
N GLU A 275 -18.43 2.02 25.41
CA GLU A 275 -17.74 1.88 26.70
C GLU A 275 -17.87 3.18 27.52
N PRO A 276 -18.30 3.11 28.79
CA PRO A 276 -18.42 4.28 29.63
C PRO A 276 -17.01 4.77 30.02
N VAL A 277 -16.58 5.89 29.45
CA VAL A 277 -15.31 6.53 29.75
C VAL A 277 -15.51 7.90 30.37
N VAL A 278 -14.64 8.26 31.30
CA VAL A 278 -14.52 9.60 31.91
C VAL A 278 -13.10 10.09 31.68
N LEU A 279 -12.94 11.35 31.35
CA LEU A 279 -11.62 11.93 31.14
C LEU A 279 -11.12 12.64 32.40
N ALA A 280 -9.83 12.58 32.66
CA ALA A 280 -9.21 13.17 33.83
C ALA A 280 -9.45 14.70 33.91
N ASP A 281 -9.50 15.38 32.76
CA ASP A 281 -9.63 16.83 32.68
C ASP A 281 -11.11 17.31 32.63
N GLU A 282 -12.12 16.41 32.72
CA GLU A 282 -13.55 16.77 32.69
C GLU A 282 -13.99 17.58 33.91
N GLU A 283 -13.26 17.53 35.03
CA GLU A 283 -13.57 18.23 36.28
C GLU A 283 -12.56 19.35 36.60
N ALA A 284 -11.62 19.67 35.70
CA ALA A 284 -10.63 20.73 35.89
C ALA A 284 -11.33 22.11 35.99
N GLU A 285 -10.97 22.96 36.93
CA GLU A 285 -11.52 24.33 37.05
C GLU A 285 -11.07 25.23 35.90
N ASN A 286 -9.80 25.08 35.45
CA ASN A 286 -9.23 25.75 34.28
C ASN A 286 -8.69 24.69 33.33
N ILE A 287 -9.14 24.74 32.09
CA ILE A 287 -8.74 23.79 31.05
C ILE A 287 -7.36 24.14 30.51
N ALA A 288 -7.05 25.41 30.37
CA ALA A 288 -5.76 25.88 29.85
C ALA A 288 -5.28 27.16 30.51
N GLU A 289 -3.97 27.26 30.64
CA GLU A 289 -3.27 28.52 30.82
C GLU A 289 -2.84 29.06 29.46
N MET A 290 -2.42 30.34 29.41
CA MET A 290 -1.89 30.93 28.18
C MET A 290 -0.73 30.11 27.62
N ALA A 291 -0.76 29.85 26.34
CA ALA A 291 0.31 29.13 25.64
C ALA A 291 1.59 29.97 25.58
N VAL A 292 2.73 29.31 25.67
CA VAL A 292 4.02 29.97 25.39
C VAL A 292 4.03 30.39 23.91
N GLU A 293 4.28 31.66 23.65
CA GLU A 293 4.37 32.17 22.28
C GLU A 293 5.63 31.61 21.59
N PRO A 294 5.49 31.18 20.31
CA PRO A 294 6.63 30.68 19.57
C PRO A 294 7.66 31.79 19.33
N VAL A 295 8.94 31.50 19.57
CA VAL A 295 10.06 32.43 19.35
C VAL A 295 10.77 32.03 18.05
N GLY A 296 10.73 32.89 17.04
CA GLY A 296 11.41 32.69 15.77
C GLY A 296 10.61 31.89 14.74
N SER A 297 11.17 31.68 13.56
CA SER A 297 10.55 30.90 12.49
C SER A 297 10.72 29.40 12.76
N GLY A 298 9.64 28.68 12.99
CA GLY A 298 9.61 27.23 13.11
C GLY A 298 9.80 26.48 11.79
N PHE A 299 9.90 27.19 10.65
CA PHE A 299 9.98 26.57 9.34
C PHE A 299 11.20 25.65 9.17
N SER A 300 12.38 26.04 9.67
CA SER A 300 13.57 25.18 9.62
C SER A 300 13.36 23.84 10.34
N THR A 301 12.71 23.88 11.51
CA THR A 301 12.33 22.69 12.28
C THR A 301 11.32 21.81 11.48
N ALA A 302 10.35 22.44 10.84
CA ALA A 302 9.37 21.71 10.02
C ALA A 302 10.04 21.01 8.83
N VAL A 303 10.95 21.66 8.12
CA VAL A 303 11.69 21.06 7.00
C VAL A 303 12.46 19.82 7.43
N GLU A 304 13.01 19.80 8.62
CA GLU A 304 13.80 18.68 9.15
C GLU A 304 12.92 17.51 9.64
N HIS A 305 11.78 17.83 10.28
CA HIS A 305 11.00 16.84 11.01
C HIS A 305 9.72 16.36 10.28
N ARG A 306 9.20 17.12 9.31
CA ARG A 306 7.97 16.77 8.61
C ARG A 306 8.10 15.50 7.76
N PRO A 307 7.37 14.44 8.07
CA PRO A 307 7.45 13.19 7.32
C PRO A 307 6.92 13.34 5.89
N GLU A 308 5.99 14.27 5.62
CA GLU A 308 5.45 14.53 4.30
C GLU A 308 6.52 15.02 3.31
N LEU A 309 7.43 15.89 3.75
CA LEU A 309 8.56 16.34 2.92
C LEU A 309 9.54 15.19 2.63
N LYS A 310 9.79 14.35 3.64
CA LYS A 310 10.63 13.15 3.47
C LYS A 310 10.00 12.17 2.48
N MET A 311 8.67 12.00 2.51
CA MET A 311 7.94 11.18 1.53
C MET A 311 8.06 11.73 0.10
N LEU A 312 7.94 13.04 -0.09
CA LEU A 312 8.11 13.67 -1.40
C LEU A 312 9.55 13.58 -1.90
N GLN A 313 10.54 13.74 -1.03
CA GLN A 313 11.94 13.48 -1.38
C GLN A 313 12.14 12.02 -1.82
N ASN A 314 11.57 11.05 -1.10
CA ASN A 314 11.61 9.65 -1.52
C ASN A 314 10.94 9.45 -2.90
N ALA A 315 9.83 10.15 -3.21
CA ALA A 315 9.19 10.08 -4.53
C ALA A 315 10.10 10.57 -5.65
N VAL A 316 10.83 11.68 -5.43
CA VAL A 316 11.86 12.18 -6.37
C VAL A 316 12.96 11.15 -6.56
N ASP A 317 13.45 10.53 -5.49
CA ASP A 317 14.53 9.56 -5.56
C ASP A 317 14.08 8.24 -6.20
N MET A 318 12.83 7.79 -5.98
CA MET A 318 12.21 6.70 -6.73
C MET A 318 12.15 7.00 -8.24
N GLY A 319 11.78 8.21 -8.62
CA GLY A 319 11.79 8.67 -10.01
C GLY A 319 13.18 8.59 -10.66
N LYS A 320 14.24 9.00 -9.93
CA LYS A 320 15.64 8.88 -10.39
C LYS A 320 16.05 7.41 -10.60
N GLN A 321 15.69 6.51 -9.66
CA GLN A 321 15.99 5.08 -9.78
C GLN A 321 15.22 4.45 -10.95
N THR A 322 13.94 4.80 -11.11
CA THR A 322 13.12 4.36 -12.26
C THR A 322 13.74 4.79 -13.58
N THR A 323 14.23 6.03 -13.68
CA THR A 323 14.97 6.52 -14.84
C THR A 323 16.23 5.68 -15.10
N SER A 324 16.93 5.27 -14.05
CA SER A 324 18.14 4.43 -14.16
C SER A 324 17.82 3.01 -14.63
N ILE A 325 16.71 2.43 -14.17
CA ILE A 325 16.19 1.13 -14.62
C ILE A 325 15.88 1.19 -16.13
N LEU A 326 15.20 2.26 -16.57
CA LEU A 326 14.86 2.43 -17.99
C LEU A 326 16.09 2.60 -18.87
N LYS A 327 17.11 3.35 -18.42
CA LYS A 327 18.38 3.49 -19.12
C LYS A 327 19.10 2.16 -19.34
N ALA A 328 18.97 1.23 -18.40
CA ALA A 328 19.56 -0.10 -18.49
C ALA A 328 19.05 -0.91 -19.71
N GLY A 329 17.86 -0.55 -20.23
CA GLY A 329 17.30 -1.17 -21.44
C GLY A 329 18.13 -1.01 -22.71
N ASN A 330 19.03 -0.02 -22.78
CA ASN A 330 19.96 0.19 -23.90
C ASN A 330 21.41 -0.28 -23.60
N LEU A 331 21.66 -0.82 -22.43
CA LEU A 331 22.97 -1.28 -22.02
C LEU A 331 23.12 -2.80 -22.22
N PRO A 332 24.35 -3.31 -22.45
CA PRO A 332 24.59 -4.74 -22.50
C PRO A 332 24.08 -5.46 -21.26
N GLN A 333 23.63 -6.69 -21.46
CA GLN A 333 23.19 -7.59 -20.38
C GLN A 333 23.99 -8.88 -20.48
N VAL A 334 24.55 -9.32 -19.37
CA VAL A 334 25.36 -10.53 -19.26
C VAL A 334 24.75 -11.43 -18.21
N MET A 335 24.45 -12.67 -18.61
CA MET A 335 23.96 -13.72 -17.72
C MET A 335 24.82 -14.97 -17.84
N LEU A 336 25.14 -15.58 -16.73
CA LEU A 336 25.62 -16.96 -16.69
C LEU A 336 24.41 -17.88 -16.63
N MET A 337 24.46 -18.94 -17.43
CA MET A 337 23.45 -19.99 -17.40
C MET A 337 24.14 -21.33 -17.35
N GLY A 338 23.52 -22.27 -16.71
CA GLY A 338 23.99 -23.65 -16.64
C GLY A 338 22.89 -24.57 -16.16
N GLY A 339 23.09 -25.85 -16.37
CA GLY A 339 22.10 -26.81 -15.91
C GLY A 339 22.35 -28.19 -16.48
N TRP A 340 21.41 -29.05 -16.19
CA TRP A 340 21.32 -30.38 -16.78
C TRP A 340 19.97 -30.47 -17.48
N MET A 341 20.00 -30.91 -18.77
CA MET A 341 18.82 -31.17 -19.56
C MET A 341 18.88 -32.58 -20.13
N GLY A 342 17.81 -33.32 -20.04
CA GLY A 342 17.65 -34.66 -20.57
C GLY A 342 16.38 -34.82 -21.39
N SER A 343 16.39 -35.82 -22.27
CA SER A 343 15.22 -36.19 -23.08
C SER A 343 15.10 -37.70 -23.23
N ASN A 344 13.88 -38.16 -23.50
CA ASN A 344 13.56 -39.50 -23.94
C ASN A 344 12.63 -39.39 -25.17
N PRO A 345 13.01 -39.85 -26.34
CA PRO A 345 14.32 -40.41 -26.74
C PRO A 345 15.47 -39.44 -26.47
N SER A 346 16.61 -39.99 -26.07
CA SER A 346 17.82 -39.19 -25.86
C SER A 346 18.41 -38.77 -27.20
N VAL A 347 18.62 -37.47 -27.38
CA VAL A 347 19.33 -36.90 -28.55
C VAL A 347 20.84 -37.07 -28.44
N TYR A 348 21.34 -37.43 -27.25
CA TYR A 348 22.76 -37.66 -27.02
C TYR A 348 23.05 -39.13 -27.27
N ASN A 349 23.88 -39.43 -28.25
CA ASN A 349 24.29 -40.79 -28.62
C ASN A 349 23.20 -41.60 -29.36
N GLY A 350 22.67 -41.08 -30.49
CA GLY A 350 21.91 -41.86 -31.46
C GLY A 350 20.42 -42.08 -31.15
N PHE A 351 19.69 -41.13 -30.62
CA PHE A 351 18.23 -41.16 -30.40
C PHE A 351 17.74 -42.46 -29.68
N GLN A 352 18.42 -42.86 -28.62
CA GLN A 352 17.99 -44.03 -27.86
C GLN A 352 16.75 -43.76 -27.00
N HIS A 353 15.83 -44.75 -26.93
CA HIS A 353 14.69 -44.75 -26.03
C HIS A 353 15.08 -44.91 -24.55
N LYS A 354 15.91 -43.98 -24.06
CA LYS A 354 16.34 -43.91 -22.67
C LYS A 354 16.41 -42.44 -22.29
N PHE A 355 15.98 -42.14 -21.06
CA PHE A 355 16.12 -40.79 -20.55
C PHE A 355 17.60 -40.52 -20.25
N LYS A 356 18.25 -39.73 -21.05
CA LYS A 356 19.65 -39.30 -20.87
C LYS A 356 19.74 -37.79 -21.08
N GLY A 357 20.69 -37.16 -20.45
CA GLY A 357 20.91 -35.72 -20.55
C GLY A 357 22.39 -35.36 -20.47
N ALA A 358 22.63 -34.10 -20.68
CA ALA A 358 23.94 -33.47 -20.56
C ALA A 358 23.85 -32.23 -19.69
N TRP A 359 24.92 -31.93 -18.96
CA TRP A 359 25.09 -30.65 -18.32
C TRP A 359 25.67 -29.64 -19.29
N ASN A 360 25.29 -28.39 -19.13
CA ASN A 360 25.83 -27.29 -19.92
C ASN A 360 26.13 -26.10 -19.01
N VAL A 361 27.10 -25.29 -19.38
CA VAL A 361 27.41 -23.99 -18.79
C VAL A 361 27.71 -23.04 -19.93
N GLY A 362 27.14 -21.85 -19.87
CA GLY A 362 27.30 -20.85 -20.90
C GLY A 362 27.15 -19.43 -20.38
N VAL A 363 27.56 -18.49 -21.20
CA VAL A 363 27.38 -17.05 -20.99
C VAL A 363 26.47 -16.55 -22.08
N MET A 364 25.39 -15.88 -21.66
CA MET A 364 24.53 -15.16 -22.60
C MET A 364 24.83 -13.67 -22.51
N VAL A 365 25.15 -13.08 -23.64
CA VAL A 365 25.33 -11.62 -23.77
C VAL A 365 24.27 -11.10 -24.73
N ARG A 366 23.48 -10.16 -24.24
CA ARG A 366 22.47 -9.46 -25.05
C ARG A 366 22.85 -7.99 -25.14
N VAL A 367 23.05 -7.49 -26.37
CA VAL A 367 23.34 -6.09 -26.64
C VAL A 367 22.20 -5.53 -27.50
N PRO A 368 21.34 -4.65 -26.98
CA PRO A 368 20.33 -3.98 -27.79
C PRO A 368 21.01 -3.02 -28.78
N LEU A 369 20.90 -3.27 -30.09
CA LEU A 369 21.52 -2.43 -31.11
C LEU A 369 20.60 -1.28 -31.54
N TRP A 370 19.32 -1.58 -31.75
CA TRP A 370 18.35 -0.61 -32.21
C TRP A 370 16.95 -0.89 -31.71
N ASN A 371 16.25 0.16 -31.23
CA ASN A 371 14.89 0.08 -30.66
C ASN A 371 14.02 1.29 -31.06
N TRP A 372 14.30 1.94 -32.15
CA TRP A 372 13.53 3.07 -32.68
C TRP A 372 13.33 4.23 -31.67
N GLY A 373 14.25 4.37 -30.74
CA GLY A 373 14.19 5.41 -29.69
C GLY A 373 13.25 5.12 -28.52
N ASP A 374 12.66 3.92 -28.41
CA ASP A 374 11.73 3.54 -27.34
C ASP A 374 12.31 3.88 -25.96
N VAL A 375 13.51 3.40 -25.64
CA VAL A 375 14.16 3.68 -24.35
C VAL A 375 14.44 5.18 -24.17
N MET A 376 14.82 5.90 -25.22
CA MET A 376 15.05 7.34 -25.16
C MET A 376 13.78 8.10 -24.76
N TYR A 377 12.64 7.78 -25.38
CA TYR A 377 11.36 8.42 -25.04
C TYR A 377 10.88 8.05 -23.64
N LYS A 378 11.02 6.79 -23.22
CA LYS A 378 10.72 6.34 -21.86
C LYS A 378 11.58 7.06 -20.81
N VAL A 379 12.87 7.23 -21.08
CA VAL A 379 13.79 7.97 -20.20
C VAL A 379 13.40 9.46 -20.13
N ARG A 380 13.03 10.08 -21.26
CA ARG A 380 12.54 11.48 -21.25
C ARG A 380 11.25 11.62 -20.46
N ALA A 381 10.29 10.73 -20.65
CA ALA A 381 9.05 10.70 -19.88
C ALA A 381 9.31 10.52 -18.38
N SER A 382 10.17 9.59 -18.00
CA SER A 382 10.54 9.35 -16.60
C SER A 382 11.26 10.53 -15.96
N LYS A 383 12.12 11.23 -16.71
CA LYS A 383 12.75 12.48 -16.24
C LYS A 383 11.70 13.57 -16.03
N GLY A 384 10.74 13.70 -16.95
CA GLY A 384 9.61 14.62 -16.78
C GLY A 384 8.80 14.33 -15.52
N ALA A 385 8.48 13.05 -15.27
CA ALA A 385 7.80 12.63 -14.04
C ALA A 385 8.62 12.94 -12.78
N THR A 386 9.95 12.78 -12.83
CA THR A 386 10.83 13.15 -11.71
C THR A 386 10.84 14.66 -11.47
N THR A 387 10.79 15.47 -12.54
CA THR A 387 10.69 16.93 -12.44
C THR A 387 9.35 17.35 -11.84
N ILE A 388 8.24 16.70 -12.24
CA ILE A 388 6.93 16.94 -11.63
C ILE A 388 6.98 16.66 -10.12
N ALA A 389 7.52 15.53 -9.70
CA ALA A 389 7.66 15.21 -8.28
C ALA A 389 8.54 16.22 -7.52
N ALA A 390 9.58 16.78 -8.15
CA ALA A 390 10.40 17.81 -7.56
C ALA A 390 9.65 19.13 -7.38
N LEU A 391 8.86 19.54 -8.37
CA LEU A 391 8.00 20.73 -8.28
C LEU A 391 6.89 20.56 -7.23
N GLU A 392 6.29 19.38 -7.14
CA GLU A 392 5.31 19.05 -6.09
C GLU A 392 5.93 19.12 -4.69
N MET A 393 7.21 18.75 -4.55
CA MET A 393 7.95 18.89 -3.29
C MET A 393 8.20 20.37 -2.94
N GLU A 394 8.53 21.21 -3.92
CA GLU A 394 8.70 22.66 -3.71
C GLU A 394 7.37 23.33 -3.33
N ASP A 395 6.28 23.03 -4.03
CA ASP A 395 4.94 23.51 -3.69
C ASP A 395 4.50 23.07 -2.28
N ALA A 396 4.79 21.81 -1.91
CA ALA A 396 4.52 21.33 -0.56
C ALA A 396 5.36 22.05 0.50
N ARG A 397 6.60 22.43 0.19
CA ARG A 397 7.47 23.20 1.07
C ARG A 397 6.89 24.59 1.35
N GLU A 398 6.44 25.29 0.30
CA GLU A 398 5.78 26.60 0.43
C GLU A 398 4.48 26.51 1.25
N LYS A 399 3.67 25.48 1.00
CA LYS A 399 2.44 25.22 1.77
C LYS A 399 2.72 24.94 3.25
N ILE A 400 3.81 24.21 3.55
CA ILE A 400 4.22 23.91 4.92
C ILE A 400 4.71 25.20 5.61
N GLU A 401 5.48 26.07 4.92
CA GLU A 401 5.89 27.36 5.44
C GLU A 401 4.68 28.23 5.83
N LEU A 402 3.70 28.31 4.93
CA LEU A 402 2.44 29.00 5.21
C LEU A 402 1.69 28.40 6.39
N GLN A 403 1.61 27.05 6.47
CA GLN A 403 0.95 26.34 7.57
C GLN A 403 1.62 26.58 8.92
N VAL A 404 2.95 26.60 8.97
CA VAL A 404 3.73 26.92 10.18
C VAL A 404 3.44 28.33 10.63
N SER A 405 3.57 29.32 9.71
CA SER A 405 3.31 30.73 10.01
C SER A 405 1.86 30.98 10.49
N GLN A 406 0.88 30.30 9.87
CA GLN A 406 -0.51 30.35 10.32
C GLN A 406 -0.71 29.73 11.69
N SER A 407 0.01 28.63 12.00
CA SER A 407 -0.10 27.96 13.29
C SER A 407 0.54 28.80 14.42
N GLU A 408 1.67 29.45 14.15
CA GLU A 408 2.31 30.40 15.07
C GLU A 408 1.37 31.60 15.35
N PHE A 409 0.79 32.15 14.30
CA PHE A 409 -0.20 33.24 14.45
C PHE A 409 -1.42 32.82 15.30
N ARG A 410 -1.95 31.60 15.07
CA ARG A 410 -3.09 31.06 15.84
C ARG A 410 -2.79 30.90 17.32
N VAL A 411 -1.57 30.56 17.72
CA VAL A 411 -1.19 30.50 19.13
C VAL A 411 -1.26 31.90 19.76
N SER A 412 -0.74 32.94 19.11
CA SER A 412 -0.83 34.31 19.61
C SER A 412 -2.29 34.80 19.62
N GLU A 413 -3.07 34.49 18.60
CA GLU A 413 -4.51 34.85 18.53
C GLU A 413 -5.31 34.17 19.65
N SER A 414 -5.09 32.86 19.90
CA SER A 414 -5.81 32.14 20.96
C SER A 414 -5.49 32.67 22.37
N ASN A 415 -4.26 33.06 22.63
CA ASN A 415 -3.88 33.74 23.87
C ASN A 415 -4.63 35.04 24.08
N LYS A 416 -4.71 35.88 23.03
CA LYS A 416 -5.45 37.16 23.08
C LYS A 416 -6.95 36.93 23.30
N LYS A 417 -7.55 35.92 22.63
CA LYS A 417 -8.94 35.53 22.84
C LYS A 417 -9.19 35.08 24.26
N LEU A 418 -8.32 34.26 24.84
CA LEU A 418 -8.44 33.81 26.24
C LEU A 418 -8.40 34.99 27.20
N GLN A 419 -7.45 35.93 27.03
CA GLN A 419 -7.34 37.12 27.85
C GLN A 419 -8.63 37.98 27.78
N GLN A 420 -9.18 38.18 26.59
CA GLN A 420 -10.43 38.91 26.41
C GLN A 420 -11.63 38.19 27.02
N ALA A 421 -11.72 36.86 26.88
CA ALA A 421 -12.79 36.06 27.44
C ALA A 421 -12.77 36.11 29.00
N LEU A 422 -11.59 36.03 29.61
CA LEU A 422 -11.45 36.18 31.06
C LEU A 422 -11.92 37.54 31.57
N ALA A 423 -11.54 38.64 30.88
CA ALA A 423 -12.01 39.98 31.20
C ALA A 423 -13.52 40.17 30.98
N ASN A 424 -14.09 39.45 30.00
CA ASN A 424 -15.52 39.50 29.70
C ASN A 424 -16.37 38.76 30.74
N ILE A 425 -15.88 37.63 31.29
CA ILE A 425 -16.54 36.89 32.35
C ILE A 425 -16.71 37.76 33.59
N GLU A 426 -15.67 38.44 34.07
CA GLU A 426 -15.73 39.27 35.25
C GLU A 426 -16.85 40.32 35.11
N ARG A 427 -16.97 40.93 33.92
CA ARG A 427 -18.05 41.90 33.66
C ARG A 427 -19.44 41.26 33.57
N ALA A 428 -19.53 40.07 32.98
CA ALA A 428 -20.80 39.35 32.86
C ALA A 428 -21.33 38.82 34.19
N ASP A 429 -20.43 38.35 35.06
CA ASP A 429 -20.76 37.92 36.42
C ASP A 429 -21.31 39.08 37.24
N GLU A 430 -20.66 40.26 37.18
CA GLU A 430 -21.13 41.46 37.91
C GLU A 430 -22.41 41.99 37.33
N ASN A 431 -22.59 41.97 36.01
CA ASN A 431 -23.87 42.35 35.36
C ASN A 431 -25.02 41.45 35.84
N LEU A 432 -24.81 40.14 35.83
CA LEU A 432 -25.82 39.17 36.31
C LEU A 432 -26.14 39.37 37.77
N ARG A 433 -25.09 39.57 38.61
CA ARG A 433 -25.27 39.85 40.02
C ARG A 433 -26.13 41.09 40.28
N THR A 434 -25.83 42.18 39.60
CA THR A 434 -26.54 43.46 39.68
C THR A 434 -27.97 43.34 39.17
N ALA A 435 -28.19 42.66 38.03
CA ALA A 435 -29.52 42.43 37.46
C ALA A 435 -30.42 41.62 38.44
N ASN A 436 -29.86 40.55 39.03
CA ASN A 436 -30.57 39.72 40.00
C ASN A 436 -30.93 40.50 41.29
N LEU A 437 -30.05 41.40 41.77
CA LEU A 437 -30.29 42.21 42.92
C LEU A 437 -31.41 43.22 42.63
N GLY A 438 -31.31 43.98 41.51
CA GLY A 438 -32.30 44.97 41.10
C GLY A 438 -33.68 44.34 40.82
N PHE A 439 -33.71 43.11 40.32
CA PHE A 439 -34.99 42.37 40.16
C PHE A 439 -35.65 42.05 41.50
N LYS A 440 -34.90 41.64 42.50
CA LYS A 440 -35.39 41.36 43.86
C LYS A 440 -35.92 42.61 44.51
N GLU A 441 -35.30 43.76 44.26
CA GLU A 441 -35.76 45.08 44.78
C GLU A 441 -36.89 45.70 43.93
N GLY A 442 -37.34 45.00 42.87
CA GLY A 442 -38.42 45.45 42.00
C GLY A 442 -38.07 46.62 41.03
N VAL A 443 -36.79 46.97 40.90
CA VAL A 443 -36.34 48.08 40.01
C VAL A 443 -35.92 47.63 38.61
N ILE A 444 -35.72 46.30 38.38
CA ILE A 444 -35.33 45.74 37.08
C ILE A 444 -36.38 44.70 36.67
N SER A 445 -36.68 44.64 35.36
CA SER A 445 -37.64 43.69 34.79
C SER A 445 -37.08 42.28 34.66
N SER A 446 -37.98 41.29 34.59
CA SER A 446 -37.59 39.90 34.28
C SER A 446 -36.85 39.76 32.94
N THR A 447 -37.21 40.58 31.95
CA THR A 447 -36.55 40.63 30.63
C THR A 447 -35.07 41.02 30.75
N THR A 448 -34.74 42.05 31.55
CA THR A 448 -33.37 42.49 31.78
C THR A 448 -32.54 41.42 32.52
N VAL A 449 -33.16 40.68 33.43
CA VAL A 449 -32.48 39.52 34.07
C VAL A 449 -32.22 38.44 33.08
N MET A 450 -33.16 38.09 32.18
CA MET A 450 -32.95 37.10 31.11
C MET A 450 -31.84 37.50 30.14
N GLU A 451 -31.73 38.79 29.78
CA GLU A 451 -30.65 39.35 28.98
C GLU A 451 -29.30 39.21 29.68
N ALA A 452 -29.23 39.55 30.97
CA ALA A 452 -28.00 39.38 31.76
C ALA A 452 -27.59 37.91 31.92
N GLN A 453 -28.55 36.99 32.14
CA GLN A 453 -28.32 35.54 32.17
C GLN A 453 -27.81 35.04 30.80
N THR A 454 -28.35 35.52 29.70
CA THR A 454 -27.90 35.15 28.36
C THR A 454 -26.49 35.67 28.08
N ALA A 455 -26.17 36.90 28.45
CA ALA A 455 -24.82 37.47 28.33
C ALA A 455 -23.79 36.68 29.18
N TRP A 456 -24.18 36.31 30.38
CA TRP A 456 -23.36 35.46 31.26
C TRP A 456 -23.10 34.08 30.64
N LEU A 457 -24.12 33.39 30.11
CA LEU A 457 -24.00 32.11 29.42
C LEU A 457 -23.03 32.21 28.24
N GLN A 458 -23.17 33.28 27.42
CA GLN A 458 -22.29 33.52 26.27
C GLN A 458 -20.84 33.76 26.72
N ALA A 459 -20.60 34.58 27.75
CA ALA A 459 -19.27 34.84 28.27
C ALA A 459 -18.59 33.56 28.81
N GLN A 460 -19.31 32.73 29.56
CA GLN A 460 -18.82 31.45 30.06
C GLN A 460 -18.52 30.46 28.94
N SER A 461 -19.39 30.37 27.92
CA SER A 461 -19.15 29.53 26.73
C SER A 461 -17.90 30.00 25.96
N GLN A 462 -17.73 31.33 25.77
CA GLN A 462 -16.56 31.92 25.12
C GLN A 462 -15.25 31.61 25.88
N LYS A 463 -15.28 31.61 27.23
CA LYS A 463 -14.11 31.18 28.03
C LYS A 463 -13.75 29.73 27.74
N ILE A 464 -14.71 28.82 27.81
CA ILE A 464 -14.49 27.39 27.54
C ILE A 464 -13.89 27.22 26.15
N ASP A 465 -14.47 27.88 25.14
CA ASP A 465 -14.00 27.80 23.77
C ASP A 465 -12.59 28.37 23.63
N ALA A 466 -12.28 29.49 24.25
CA ALA A 466 -10.93 30.10 24.22
C ALA A 466 -9.85 29.22 24.90
N GLU A 467 -10.18 28.58 26.03
CA GLU A 467 -9.27 27.64 26.71
C GLU A 467 -8.98 26.41 25.82
N ILE A 468 -9.99 25.86 25.15
CA ILE A 468 -9.83 24.77 24.20
C ILE A 468 -9.03 25.21 22.96
N ASP A 469 -9.30 26.40 22.43
CA ASP A 469 -8.53 26.96 21.30
C ASP A 469 -7.04 27.10 21.64
N VAL A 470 -6.69 27.49 22.86
CA VAL A 470 -5.29 27.51 23.31
C VAL A 470 -4.65 26.12 23.27
N LYS A 471 -5.31 25.09 23.81
CA LYS A 471 -4.81 23.70 23.76
C LYS A 471 -4.65 23.20 22.32
N LEU A 472 -5.67 23.39 21.51
CA LEU A 472 -5.65 22.94 20.11
C LEU A 472 -4.67 23.70 19.23
N SER A 473 -4.45 25.00 19.47
CA SER A 473 -3.45 25.78 18.74
C SER A 473 -2.03 25.28 19.00
N GLN A 474 -1.70 24.91 20.25
CA GLN A 474 -0.42 24.28 20.60
C GLN A 474 -0.21 22.95 19.88
N VAL A 475 -1.23 22.06 19.90
CA VAL A 475 -1.18 20.77 19.22
C VAL A 475 -1.04 20.95 17.68
N ASN A 476 -1.76 21.93 17.12
CA ASN A 476 -1.65 22.29 15.69
C ASN A 476 -0.25 22.76 15.33
N LEU A 477 0.37 23.60 16.17
CA LEU A 477 1.74 24.07 15.95
C LEU A 477 2.74 22.89 16.01
N GLN A 478 2.64 22.02 17.02
CA GLN A 478 3.50 20.84 17.11
C GLN A 478 3.36 19.93 15.89
N LYS A 479 2.14 19.73 15.39
CA LYS A 479 1.88 18.99 14.15
C LYS A 479 2.49 19.72 12.93
N ALA A 480 2.30 21.03 12.83
CA ALA A 480 2.86 21.85 11.74
C ALA A 480 4.39 21.78 11.70
N LEU A 481 5.04 21.73 12.86
CA LEU A 481 6.48 21.56 13.00
C LEU A 481 6.96 20.11 12.79
N GLY A 482 6.05 19.13 12.77
CA GLY A 482 6.42 17.71 12.72
C GLY A 482 7.00 17.16 14.04
N THR A 483 6.79 17.88 15.15
CA THR A 483 7.34 17.55 16.48
C THR A 483 6.32 16.93 17.42
N LEU A 484 5.10 16.61 16.92
CA LEU A 484 4.07 16.00 17.72
C LEU A 484 4.49 14.56 18.10
N GLN A 485 4.92 14.39 19.34
CA GLN A 485 5.41 13.12 19.90
C GLN A 485 4.55 12.68 21.07
N TYR A 486 4.65 11.41 21.36
CA TYR A 486 4.11 10.76 22.56
C TYR A 486 5.26 10.25 23.39
#